data_74a7cad4be6e999f17aca34944bd1bb1
#
_entry.id   74a7cad4be6e999f17aca34944bd1bb1
#
_cell.length_a   1.000
_cell.length_b   1.000
_cell.length_c   1.000
_cell.angle_alpha   90.00
_cell.angle_beta   90.00
_cell.angle_gamma   90.00
#
_symmetry.space_group_name_H-M   'P 1'
#
loop_
_entity.id
_entity.type
_entity.pdbx_description
1 polymer ?
#
loop_
_entity_poly.entity_id
_entity_poly.type
_entity_poly.pdbx_seq_one_letter_code
_entity_poly.pdbx_strand_id
1 'polypeptide(L)'
;MSNKPPIEVPQGAIRLNTDSQKLEFYAQDRWFEMATETASLFGGEVFYTMGGANKYTQTFNIITGGTAVNIDVDQLTGLHSGAAVNSKTRGVTMGGRANPSPYAQSNVIQFFEFTTRGNYADFGDLTESKGRNSGHGDNTRGLSFGKQSAGSNVIEFITIPSKGNGTDFGDVTVARGMGNAFGNRTRACYAGGNTPGDNRKNTIDYVTIQSTGNAVDFGDELSTVYTRGVACNPVRGLLAGGYGTPNDKLIEFVVIPTTGNSVEFGELVRGGFGRGGTGSPITALFSGGTGGTTDIEKVAFATLGNSVDFGDLVEAATYGRGMSPAHGGLT
;
A
#
# COMPACT_ATOMS: atom_id res chain seq x y z
N MET A 1 55.41 26.57 4.13
CA MET A 1 54.21 25.80 4.45
C MET A 1 53.74 26.25 5.82
N SER A 2 52.57 26.82 5.91
CA SER A 2 52.06 27.38 7.17
C SER A 2 51.60 26.23 8.06
N ASN A 3 52.34 25.93 9.13
CA ASN A 3 51.93 25.01 10.20
C ASN A 3 50.91 25.73 11.11
N LYS A 4 49.71 25.98 10.58
CA LYS A 4 48.59 26.31 11.48
C LYS A 4 48.05 24.97 12.01
N PRO A 5 47.87 24.81 13.33
CA PRO A 5 47.16 23.64 13.85
C PRO A 5 45.77 23.55 13.21
N PRO A 6 45.26 22.38 12.95
CA PRO A 6 43.91 22.26 12.42
C PRO A 6 42.93 22.99 13.33
N ILE A 7 42.13 23.88 12.76
CA ILE A 7 41.03 24.53 13.46
C ILE A 7 40.15 23.38 14.01
N GLU A 8 39.92 23.38 15.32
CA GLU A 8 38.98 22.43 15.93
C GLU A 8 37.64 22.58 15.22
N VAL A 9 37.19 21.50 14.61
CA VAL A 9 35.90 21.49 13.94
C VAL A 9 34.82 21.30 15.01
N PRO A 10 33.88 22.28 15.13
CA PRO A 10 32.82 22.15 16.13
C PRO A 10 31.92 20.96 15.85
N GLN A 11 31.45 20.31 16.91
CA GLN A 11 30.45 19.23 16.78
C GLN A 11 29.21 19.75 16.07
N GLY A 12 28.71 19.00 15.08
CA GLY A 12 27.58 19.41 14.24
C GLY A 12 27.97 20.23 13.00
N ALA A 13 29.27 20.54 12.79
CA ALA A 13 29.70 21.18 11.54
C ALA A 13 29.32 20.31 10.32
N ILE A 14 28.90 20.95 9.24
CA ILE A 14 28.57 20.32 7.97
C ILE A 14 29.55 20.80 6.90
N ARG A 15 30.00 19.87 6.06
CA ARG A 15 30.81 20.19 4.88
C ARG A 15 30.39 19.38 3.67
N LEU A 16 30.71 19.88 2.48
CA LEU A 16 30.72 19.07 1.27
C LEU A 16 32.13 18.47 1.11
N ASN A 17 32.23 17.14 1.13
CA ASN A 17 33.45 16.45 0.74
C ASN A 17 33.53 16.44 -0.79
N THR A 18 34.49 17.20 -1.34
CA THR A 18 34.64 17.36 -2.79
C THR A 18 35.19 16.10 -3.48
N ASP A 19 35.85 15.22 -2.75
CA ASP A 19 36.42 13.99 -3.30
C ASP A 19 35.34 12.90 -3.43
N SER A 20 34.48 12.76 -2.42
CA SER A 20 33.34 11.82 -2.45
C SER A 20 32.06 12.45 -3.00
N GLN A 21 32.01 13.77 -3.18
CA GLN A 21 30.82 14.57 -3.56
C GLN A 21 29.63 14.37 -2.60
N LYS A 22 29.91 14.10 -1.34
CA LYS A 22 28.89 13.86 -0.31
C LYS A 22 28.92 14.95 0.75
N LEU A 23 27.73 15.22 1.33
CA LEU A 23 27.64 16.00 2.53
C LEU A 23 28.08 15.16 3.73
N GLU A 24 28.84 15.77 4.62
CA GLU A 24 29.32 15.14 5.84
C GLU A 24 29.01 16.06 7.04
N PHE A 25 28.72 15.46 8.18
CA PHE A 25 28.63 16.15 9.45
C PHE A 25 29.67 15.65 10.44
N TYR A 26 30.18 16.56 11.26
CA TYR A 26 31.20 16.24 12.25
C TYR A 26 30.56 15.89 13.58
N ALA A 27 30.83 14.67 14.07
CA ALA A 27 30.39 14.19 15.37
C ALA A 27 31.38 13.16 15.90
N GLN A 28 31.50 13.02 17.21
CA GLN A 28 32.43 12.06 17.86
C GLN A 28 33.84 12.11 17.28
N ASP A 29 34.36 13.30 17.07
CA ASP A 29 35.71 13.62 16.56
C ASP A 29 36.04 13.03 15.18
N ARG A 30 35.00 12.79 14.36
CA ARG A 30 35.15 12.36 12.97
C ARG A 30 34.01 12.87 12.08
N TRP A 31 34.24 12.82 10.78
CA TRP A 31 33.25 13.12 9.77
C TRP A 31 32.43 11.88 9.46
N PHE A 32 31.12 12.03 9.48
CA PHE A 32 30.16 11.02 9.04
C PHE A 32 29.52 11.49 7.75
N GLU A 33 29.45 10.61 6.75
CA GLU A 33 28.68 10.87 5.56
C GLU A 33 27.20 11.03 5.94
N MET A 34 26.58 12.10 5.49
CA MET A 34 25.12 12.19 5.48
C MET A 34 24.63 11.31 4.33
N ALA A 35 24.01 10.20 4.66
CA ALA A 35 23.23 9.47 3.67
C ALA A 35 22.07 10.36 3.23
N THR A 36 22.27 11.11 2.16
CA THR A 36 21.16 11.64 1.41
C THR A 36 20.58 10.47 0.64
N GLU A 37 19.68 9.72 1.24
CA GLU A 37 18.72 9.00 0.44
C GLU A 37 17.90 10.09 -0.26
N THR A 38 18.30 10.48 -1.45
CA THR A 38 17.36 11.03 -2.42
C THR A 38 16.25 10.01 -2.46
N ALA A 39 15.06 10.40 -2.00
CA ALA A 39 13.86 9.62 -2.24
C ALA A 39 13.96 9.21 -3.71
N SER A 40 14.18 7.94 -3.93
CA SER A 40 14.57 7.42 -5.24
C SER A 40 13.54 7.92 -6.23
N LEU A 41 13.91 8.81 -7.14
CA LEU A 41 13.09 9.23 -8.26
C LEU A 41 12.71 8.04 -9.17
N PHE A 42 13.32 6.88 -8.94
CA PHE A 42 12.92 5.59 -9.51
C PHE A 42 11.54 5.12 -9.05
N GLY A 43 10.84 5.81 -8.16
CA GLY A 43 9.54 5.44 -7.64
C GLY A 43 8.36 6.27 -8.14
N GLY A 44 8.51 7.00 -9.21
CA GLY A 44 7.39 7.76 -9.79
C GLY A 44 6.33 6.89 -10.48
N GLU A 45 6.61 5.62 -10.72
CA GLU A 45 5.70 4.73 -11.45
C GLU A 45 4.75 4.00 -10.52
N VAL A 46 3.50 3.97 -10.92
CA VAL A 46 2.43 3.18 -10.26
C VAL A 46 1.94 2.13 -11.23
N PHE A 47 1.77 0.93 -10.72
CA PHE A 47 1.16 -0.18 -11.41
C PHE A 47 -0.22 -0.44 -10.83
N TYR A 48 -1.24 -0.37 -11.67
CA TYR A 48 -2.62 -0.59 -11.29
C TYR A 48 -3.14 -1.84 -11.99
N THR A 49 -3.28 -2.90 -11.22
CA THR A 49 -3.73 -4.19 -11.75
C THR A 49 -5.24 -4.26 -11.74
N MET A 50 -5.80 -4.43 -12.91
CA MET A 50 -7.20 -4.74 -13.12
C MET A 50 -7.47 -6.20 -12.79
N GLY A 51 -8.68 -6.54 -12.46
CA GLY A 51 -9.10 -7.92 -12.25
C GLY A 51 -10.34 -8.27 -13.03
N GLY A 52 -10.69 -9.55 -13.06
CA GLY A 52 -11.86 -10.00 -13.77
C GLY A 52 -11.62 -10.32 -15.24
N ALA A 53 -12.51 -9.89 -16.12
CA ALA A 53 -12.35 -10.08 -17.56
C ALA A 53 -11.14 -9.32 -18.11
N ASN A 54 -10.83 -8.17 -17.50
CA ASN A 54 -9.69 -7.33 -17.85
C ASN A 54 -8.50 -7.73 -16.99
N LYS A 55 -7.62 -8.57 -17.51
CA LYS A 55 -6.48 -9.15 -16.77
C LYS A 55 -5.24 -8.31 -16.74
N TYR A 56 -5.20 -7.21 -17.50
CA TYR A 56 -4.00 -6.42 -17.71
C TYR A 56 -3.68 -5.46 -16.57
N THR A 57 -2.48 -4.94 -16.60
CA THR A 57 -1.97 -3.92 -15.69
C THR A 57 -1.77 -2.61 -16.44
N GLN A 58 -2.21 -1.52 -15.83
CA GLN A 58 -1.99 -0.16 -16.30
C GLN A 58 -0.87 0.48 -15.49
N THR A 59 -0.19 1.44 -16.07
CA THR A 59 0.81 2.23 -15.37
C THR A 59 0.63 3.72 -15.63
N PHE A 60 1.00 4.52 -14.64
CA PHE A 60 1.09 5.97 -14.73
C PHE A 60 2.19 6.49 -13.82
N ASN A 61 2.60 7.72 -14.03
CA ASN A 61 3.71 8.32 -13.28
C ASN A 61 3.21 9.38 -12.31
N ILE A 62 3.51 9.22 -11.02
CA ILE A 62 3.09 10.14 -9.94
C ILE A 62 3.68 11.55 -10.12
N ILE A 63 4.87 11.65 -10.69
CA ILE A 63 5.61 12.92 -10.80
C ILE A 63 5.10 13.74 -11.99
N THR A 64 4.99 13.11 -13.15
CA THR A 64 4.60 13.81 -14.37
C THR A 64 3.10 13.96 -14.53
N GLY A 65 2.32 13.15 -13.81
CA GLY A 65 0.86 13.13 -13.97
C GLY A 65 0.41 12.53 -15.29
N GLY A 66 -0.89 12.59 -15.51
CA GLY A 66 -1.50 12.21 -16.77
C GLY A 66 -2.30 10.91 -16.71
N THR A 67 -2.89 10.58 -17.84
CA THR A 67 -3.69 9.37 -18.03
C THR A 67 -2.80 8.13 -18.00
N ALA A 68 -3.31 7.05 -17.42
CA ALA A 68 -2.65 5.75 -17.39
C ALA A 68 -2.46 5.18 -18.80
N VAL A 69 -1.52 4.29 -18.95
CA VAL A 69 -1.30 3.51 -20.17
C VAL A 69 -1.35 2.02 -19.85
N ASN A 70 -1.90 1.23 -20.77
CA ASN A 70 -1.83 -0.23 -20.66
C ASN A 70 -0.41 -0.70 -21.01
N ILE A 71 0.14 -1.61 -20.22
CA ILE A 71 1.49 -2.15 -20.43
C ILE A 71 1.48 -3.61 -20.87
N ASP A 72 0.30 -4.17 -21.20
CA ASP A 72 0.11 -5.54 -21.67
C ASP A 72 0.73 -6.61 -20.73
N VAL A 73 0.70 -6.35 -19.43
CA VAL A 73 1.11 -7.29 -18.38
C VAL A 73 -0.11 -7.99 -17.84
N ASP A 74 -0.34 -9.20 -18.31
CA ASP A 74 -1.53 -9.98 -18.00
C ASP A 74 -1.35 -10.87 -16.78
N GLN A 75 -2.36 -10.91 -15.92
CA GLN A 75 -2.46 -11.91 -14.85
C GLN A 75 -2.63 -13.31 -15.44
N LEU A 76 -2.01 -14.31 -14.81
CA LEU A 76 -2.27 -15.74 -15.11
C LEU A 76 -3.74 -16.07 -14.91
N THR A 77 -4.29 -15.64 -13.79
CA THR A 77 -5.70 -15.81 -13.45
C THR A 77 -6.30 -14.44 -13.18
N GLY A 78 -7.34 -14.08 -13.90
CA GLY A 78 -8.01 -12.78 -13.75
C GLY A 78 -8.78 -12.68 -12.45
N LEU A 79 -8.09 -12.38 -11.37
CA LEU A 79 -8.64 -12.23 -10.03
C LEU A 79 -8.75 -10.75 -9.64
N HIS A 80 -9.89 -10.34 -9.13
CA HIS A 80 -10.10 -9.01 -8.56
C HIS A 80 -10.28 -9.07 -7.04
N SER A 81 -10.27 -7.94 -6.37
CA SER A 81 -10.54 -7.82 -4.93
C SER A 81 -9.65 -8.72 -4.06
N GLY A 82 -8.41 -8.90 -4.43
CA GLY A 82 -7.42 -9.61 -3.61
C GLY A 82 -6.41 -8.67 -2.98
N ALA A 83 -5.49 -9.20 -2.21
CA ALA A 83 -4.38 -8.44 -1.68
C ALA A 83 -3.34 -8.12 -2.77
N ALA A 84 -2.71 -6.97 -2.66
CA ALA A 84 -1.52 -6.63 -3.43
C ALA A 84 -0.43 -6.17 -2.48
N VAL A 85 0.77 -6.64 -2.72
CA VAL A 85 1.99 -6.25 -2.01
C VAL A 85 3.13 -6.14 -3.02
N ASN A 86 4.16 -5.40 -2.69
CA ASN A 86 5.31 -5.35 -3.58
C ASN A 86 6.61 -5.02 -2.84
N SER A 87 7.72 -5.41 -3.46
CA SER A 87 9.04 -4.85 -3.19
C SER A 87 9.34 -3.70 -4.15
N LYS A 88 10.55 -3.17 -4.12
CA LYS A 88 11.01 -2.17 -5.10
C LYS A 88 11.07 -2.69 -6.54
N THR A 89 11.11 -4.00 -6.74
CA THR A 89 11.29 -4.62 -8.06
C THR A 89 10.15 -5.52 -8.52
N ARG A 90 9.35 -6.03 -7.58
CA ARG A 90 8.36 -7.09 -7.84
C ARG A 90 7.00 -6.72 -7.27
N GLY A 91 5.97 -6.81 -8.09
CA GLY A 91 4.57 -6.75 -7.67
C GLY A 91 3.97 -8.15 -7.50
N VAL A 92 3.26 -8.38 -6.41
CA VAL A 92 2.63 -9.66 -6.06
C VAL A 92 1.17 -9.45 -5.74
N THR A 93 0.30 -10.28 -6.30
CA THR A 93 -1.12 -10.33 -5.94
C THR A 93 -1.44 -11.67 -5.28
N MET A 94 -2.23 -11.64 -4.22
CA MET A 94 -2.53 -12.79 -3.38
C MET A 94 -4.03 -12.97 -3.25
N GLY A 95 -4.55 -14.14 -3.59
CA GLY A 95 -5.97 -14.43 -3.56
C GLY A 95 -6.78 -13.52 -4.46
N GLY A 96 -8.05 -13.37 -4.15
CA GLY A 96 -9.00 -12.60 -4.92
C GLY A 96 -10.21 -13.44 -5.33
N ARG A 97 -11.03 -12.90 -6.22
CA ARG A 97 -12.25 -13.53 -6.70
C ARG A 97 -12.21 -13.64 -8.21
N ALA A 98 -12.56 -14.80 -8.70
CA ALA A 98 -12.73 -15.03 -10.14
C ALA A 98 -13.97 -14.28 -10.66
N ASN A 99 -13.90 -13.79 -11.89
CA ASN A 99 -15.02 -13.23 -12.63
C ASN A 99 -15.21 -14.04 -13.92
N PRO A 100 -16.41 -14.37 -14.37
CA PRO A 100 -17.71 -13.96 -13.83
C PRO A 100 -18.18 -14.79 -12.62
N SER A 101 -19.43 -14.48 -12.17
CA SER A 101 -20.11 -15.27 -11.15
C SER A 101 -19.96 -16.79 -11.42
N PRO A 102 -19.75 -17.62 -10.36
CA PRO A 102 -20.11 -17.40 -8.96
C PRO A 102 -19.06 -16.66 -8.10
N TYR A 103 -18.09 -15.96 -8.69
CA TYR A 103 -17.06 -15.20 -7.98
C TYR A 103 -16.27 -16.05 -6.97
N ALA A 104 -15.84 -17.22 -7.38
CA ALA A 104 -15.09 -18.14 -6.52
C ALA A 104 -13.85 -17.44 -5.93
N GLN A 105 -13.62 -17.67 -4.65
CA GLN A 105 -12.40 -17.20 -3.98
C GLN A 105 -11.22 -18.06 -4.39
N SER A 106 -10.03 -17.48 -4.44
CA SER A 106 -8.81 -18.13 -4.88
C SER A 106 -7.73 -18.07 -3.80
N ASN A 107 -6.84 -19.05 -3.80
CA ASN A 107 -5.60 -19.06 -3.02
C ASN A 107 -4.38 -18.71 -3.86
N VAL A 108 -4.49 -18.53 -5.16
CA VAL A 108 -3.38 -18.29 -6.08
C VAL A 108 -2.61 -17.03 -5.69
N ILE A 109 -1.29 -17.15 -5.64
CA ILE A 109 -0.36 -16.04 -5.54
C ILE A 109 0.37 -15.93 -6.87
N GLN A 110 0.37 -14.75 -7.46
CA GLN A 110 1.04 -14.50 -8.74
C GLN A 110 1.80 -13.18 -8.68
N PHE A 111 2.85 -13.06 -9.49
CA PHE A 111 3.75 -11.91 -9.46
C PHE A 111 4.23 -11.50 -10.85
N PHE A 112 4.69 -10.26 -10.96
CA PHE A 112 5.44 -9.77 -12.10
C PHE A 112 6.59 -8.87 -11.65
N GLU A 113 7.59 -8.71 -12.52
CA GLU A 113 8.74 -7.84 -12.26
C GLU A 113 8.48 -6.46 -12.89
N PHE A 114 8.64 -5.40 -12.10
CA PHE A 114 8.39 -4.04 -12.56
C PHE A 114 9.28 -3.58 -13.71
N THR A 115 10.54 -4.04 -13.72
CA THR A 115 11.52 -3.60 -14.71
C THR A 115 11.36 -4.31 -16.05
N THR A 116 11.06 -5.60 -16.05
CA THR A 116 10.92 -6.39 -17.29
C THR A 116 9.53 -6.33 -17.88
N ARG A 117 8.52 -6.00 -17.06
CA ARG A 117 7.11 -5.90 -17.46
C ARG A 117 6.59 -7.13 -18.22
N GLY A 118 7.13 -8.32 -17.88
CA GLY A 118 6.58 -9.58 -18.37
C GLY A 118 5.28 -9.93 -17.69
N ASN A 119 4.49 -10.81 -18.33
CA ASN A 119 3.25 -11.30 -17.75
C ASN A 119 3.45 -11.91 -16.37
N TYR A 120 2.39 -11.94 -15.58
CA TYR A 120 2.42 -12.56 -14.27
C TYR A 120 2.87 -14.02 -14.38
N ALA A 121 3.67 -14.44 -13.43
CA ALA A 121 4.11 -15.81 -13.24
C ALA A 121 3.58 -16.34 -11.91
N ASP A 122 3.53 -17.66 -11.79
CA ASP A 122 3.16 -18.33 -10.56
C ASP A 122 4.19 -18.05 -9.45
N PHE A 123 3.68 -17.73 -8.27
CA PHE A 123 4.47 -17.49 -7.08
C PHE A 123 4.31 -18.63 -6.06
N GLY A 124 3.10 -19.17 -5.92
CA GLY A 124 2.67 -20.15 -4.96
C GLY A 124 1.21 -19.97 -4.57
N ASP A 125 0.79 -20.52 -3.44
CA ASP A 125 -0.58 -20.50 -2.94
C ASP A 125 -0.68 -20.02 -1.49
N LEU A 126 -1.76 -19.32 -1.15
CA LEU A 126 -2.18 -19.10 0.23
C LEU A 126 -2.65 -20.42 0.86
N THR A 127 -2.63 -20.52 2.17
CA THR A 127 -3.10 -21.70 2.91
C THR A 127 -4.62 -21.87 2.78
N GLU A 128 -5.35 -20.79 2.54
CA GLU A 128 -6.80 -20.80 2.30
C GLU A 128 -7.19 -19.88 1.13
N SER A 129 -8.28 -20.22 0.45
CA SER A 129 -8.84 -19.33 -0.56
C SER A 129 -9.41 -18.07 0.08
N LYS A 130 -8.91 -16.90 -0.35
CA LYS A 130 -9.33 -15.59 0.15
C LYS A 130 -9.87 -14.73 -0.99
N GLY A 131 -11.00 -14.07 -0.76
CA GLY A 131 -11.52 -13.03 -1.62
C GLY A 131 -11.87 -11.80 -0.81
N ARG A 132 -11.72 -10.62 -1.41
CA ARG A 132 -11.82 -9.31 -0.75
C ARG A 132 -10.91 -9.21 0.48
N ASN A 133 -9.73 -9.75 0.34
CA ASN A 133 -8.61 -9.59 1.26
C ASN A 133 -7.77 -8.36 0.86
N SER A 134 -6.98 -7.86 1.78
CA SER A 134 -6.12 -6.71 1.55
C SER A 134 -4.69 -7.02 2.00
N GLY A 135 -3.70 -6.35 1.45
CA GLY A 135 -2.30 -6.64 1.74
C GLY A 135 -1.46 -5.39 1.99
N HIS A 136 -0.45 -5.57 2.83
CA HIS A 136 0.62 -4.62 3.03
C HIS A 136 1.92 -5.38 3.33
N GLY A 137 3.06 -4.76 3.07
CA GLY A 137 4.35 -5.40 3.31
C GLY A 137 5.51 -4.43 3.22
N ASP A 138 6.69 -4.97 3.46
CA ASP A 138 7.96 -4.31 3.22
C ASP A 138 8.68 -4.93 2.00
N ASN A 139 9.97 -4.64 1.83
CA ASN A 139 10.75 -5.19 0.71
C ASN A 139 10.93 -6.72 0.76
N THR A 140 10.68 -7.36 1.89
CA THR A 140 10.95 -8.78 2.12
C THR A 140 9.72 -9.60 2.41
N ARG A 141 8.77 -9.06 3.16
CA ARG A 141 7.53 -9.74 3.54
C ARG A 141 6.30 -9.03 3.01
N GLY A 142 5.40 -9.80 2.43
CA GLY A 142 4.05 -9.36 2.09
C GLY A 142 3.04 -10.09 2.96
N LEU A 143 2.10 -9.37 3.57
CA LEU A 143 1.05 -9.90 4.43
C LEU A 143 -0.30 -9.80 3.74
N SER A 144 -1.16 -10.80 3.96
CA SER A 144 -2.54 -10.85 3.50
C SER A 144 -3.50 -10.94 4.69
N PHE A 145 -4.44 -10.00 4.75
CA PHE A 145 -5.42 -9.87 5.83
C PHE A 145 -6.84 -10.10 5.32
N GLY A 146 -7.65 -10.73 6.18
CA GLY A 146 -9.10 -10.81 5.99
C GLY A 146 -9.55 -11.78 4.90
N LYS A 147 -10.83 -12.09 4.96
CA LYS A 147 -11.52 -12.96 3.99
C LYS A 147 -13.00 -12.65 3.99
N GLN A 148 -13.60 -12.54 2.82
CA GLN A 148 -15.04 -12.41 2.69
C GLN A 148 -15.77 -13.71 3.03
N SER A 149 -17.03 -13.60 3.35
CA SER A 149 -18.05 -14.63 3.51
C SER A 149 -18.11 -15.29 4.89
N ALA A 150 -17.08 -15.96 5.35
CA ALA A 150 -17.10 -16.58 6.68
C ALA A 150 -16.37 -15.73 7.74
N GLY A 151 -15.66 -14.70 7.28
CA GLY A 151 -14.65 -14.01 8.09
C GLY A 151 -13.48 -14.96 8.39
N SER A 152 -12.27 -14.50 8.26
CA SER A 152 -11.08 -15.19 8.76
C SER A 152 -10.30 -14.22 9.62
N ASN A 153 -9.78 -14.72 10.73
CA ASN A 153 -8.83 -13.97 11.54
C ASN A 153 -7.39 -14.20 11.08
N VAL A 154 -7.14 -15.19 10.24
CA VAL A 154 -5.80 -15.61 9.81
C VAL A 154 -5.12 -14.53 8.98
N ILE A 155 -3.96 -14.10 9.44
CA ILE A 155 -2.98 -13.31 8.69
C ILE A 155 -1.98 -14.29 8.10
N GLU A 156 -1.75 -14.20 6.80
CA GLU A 156 -0.72 -14.99 6.13
C GLU A 156 0.38 -14.08 5.60
N PHE A 157 1.60 -14.60 5.50
CA PHE A 157 2.69 -13.88 4.88
C PHE A 157 3.41 -14.71 3.82
N ILE A 158 4.06 -14.00 2.93
CA ILE A 158 4.99 -14.52 1.93
C ILE A 158 6.36 -13.84 2.08
N THR A 159 7.40 -14.52 1.60
CA THR A 159 8.73 -13.92 1.44
C THR A 159 8.90 -13.50 -0.02
N ILE A 160 8.75 -12.21 -0.32
CA ILE A 160 8.66 -11.68 -1.69
C ILE A 160 9.86 -12.07 -2.58
N PRO A 161 11.13 -12.04 -2.11
CA PRO A 161 12.27 -12.41 -2.95
C PRO A 161 12.32 -13.89 -3.35
N SER A 162 11.85 -14.80 -2.49
CA SER A 162 12.14 -16.25 -2.64
C SER A 162 11.05 -17.06 -3.32
N LYS A 163 9.88 -16.49 -3.59
CA LYS A 163 8.68 -17.25 -4.00
C LYS A 163 8.30 -18.35 -2.99
N GLY A 164 7.13 -18.90 -3.13
CA GLY A 164 6.62 -20.01 -2.32
C GLY A 164 5.24 -19.73 -1.76
N ASN A 165 4.70 -20.70 -1.05
CA ASN A 165 3.37 -20.62 -0.48
C ASN A 165 3.30 -19.65 0.70
N GLY A 166 2.10 -19.15 0.96
CA GLY A 166 1.78 -18.41 2.17
C GLY A 166 2.01 -19.25 3.42
N THR A 167 2.40 -18.59 4.48
CA THR A 167 2.62 -19.19 5.78
C THR A 167 1.80 -18.41 6.81
N ASP A 168 1.30 -19.11 7.81
CA ASP A 168 0.60 -18.48 8.92
C ASP A 168 1.51 -17.46 9.63
N PHE A 169 0.96 -16.27 9.85
CA PHE A 169 1.63 -15.19 10.56
C PHE A 169 1.08 -15.03 11.99
N GLY A 170 -0.21 -15.24 12.16
CA GLY A 170 -1.00 -15.01 13.36
C GLY A 170 -2.40 -14.52 13.00
N ASP A 171 -3.10 -13.93 13.94
CA ASP A 171 -4.52 -13.59 13.83
C ASP A 171 -4.79 -12.10 14.02
N VAL A 172 -5.78 -11.55 13.31
CA VAL A 172 -6.40 -10.25 13.65
C VAL A 172 -7.32 -10.41 14.87
N THR A 173 -7.57 -9.32 15.59
CA THR A 173 -8.38 -9.36 16.83
C THR A 173 -9.82 -9.82 16.62
N VAL A 174 -10.39 -9.53 15.45
CA VAL A 174 -11.76 -9.92 15.06
C VAL A 174 -11.76 -10.46 13.64
N ALA A 175 -12.27 -11.68 13.44
CA ALA A 175 -12.43 -12.28 12.12
C ALA A 175 -13.34 -11.43 11.22
N ARG A 176 -12.79 -10.86 10.15
CA ARG A 176 -13.51 -9.96 9.24
C ARG A 176 -12.90 -9.95 7.84
N GLY A 177 -13.69 -9.50 6.88
CA GLY A 177 -13.26 -9.31 5.51
C GLY A 177 -13.54 -7.89 5.02
N MET A 178 -13.13 -7.58 3.78
CA MET A 178 -13.38 -6.27 3.14
C MET A 178 -12.75 -5.07 3.86
N GLY A 179 -11.87 -5.31 4.83
CA GLY A 179 -11.06 -4.27 5.43
C GLY A 179 -9.87 -3.90 4.54
N ASN A 180 -9.06 -2.97 4.98
CA ASN A 180 -8.00 -2.38 4.18
C ASN A 180 -6.68 -2.41 4.93
N ALA A 181 -5.65 -2.94 4.28
CA ALA A 181 -4.31 -3.03 4.86
C ALA A 181 -3.42 -1.90 4.33
N PHE A 182 -2.70 -1.29 5.23
CA PHE A 182 -1.71 -0.24 4.97
C PHE A 182 -0.64 -0.26 6.06
N GLY A 183 0.41 0.52 5.91
CA GLY A 183 1.45 0.54 6.95
C GLY A 183 2.73 1.23 6.51
N ASN A 184 3.79 0.95 7.24
CA ASN A 184 5.15 1.36 6.92
C ASN A 184 6.09 0.13 6.93
N ARG A 185 7.40 0.34 6.89
CA ARG A 185 8.38 -0.77 6.88
C ARG A 185 8.32 -1.70 8.09
N THR A 186 7.76 -1.25 9.22
CA THR A 186 7.77 -2.01 10.47
C THR A 186 6.41 -2.51 10.88
N ARG A 187 5.35 -1.75 10.57
CA ARG A 187 3.97 -2.05 10.95
C ARG A 187 3.08 -2.24 9.74
N ALA A 188 2.29 -3.29 9.76
CA ALA A 188 1.14 -3.46 8.88
C ALA A 188 -0.13 -3.31 9.73
N CYS A 189 -0.99 -2.40 9.32
CA CYS A 189 -2.29 -2.12 9.93
C CYS A 189 -3.40 -2.73 9.06
N TYR A 190 -4.49 -3.17 9.70
CA TYR A 190 -5.70 -3.65 9.02
C TYR A 190 -6.92 -2.97 9.62
N ALA A 191 -7.61 -2.17 8.83
CA ALA A 191 -8.65 -1.26 9.28
C ALA A 191 -10.02 -1.62 8.70
N GLY A 192 -11.08 -1.41 9.49
CA GLY A 192 -12.47 -1.55 9.10
C GLY A 192 -12.85 -2.94 8.64
N GLY A 193 -13.73 -3.00 7.67
CA GLY A 193 -14.27 -4.24 7.14
C GLY A 193 -15.58 -4.66 7.77
N ASN A 194 -16.04 -5.87 7.45
CA ASN A 194 -17.26 -6.41 8.04
C ASN A 194 -17.11 -7.86 8.49
N THR A 195 -17.91 -8.24 9.46
CA THR A 195 -18.12 -9.63 9.89
C THR A 195 -19.35 -10.22 9.18
N PRO A 196 -19.57 -11.54 9.23
CA PRO A 196 -20.78 -12.13 8.66
C PRO A 196 -22.07 -11.42 9.14
N GLY A 197 -23.03 -11.25 8.22
CA GLY A 197 -24.28 -10.52 8.51
C GLY A 197 -24.20 -9.02 8.30
N ASP A 198 -23.19 -8.54 7.56
CA ASP A 198 -22.94 -7.10 7.25
C ASP A 198 -22.74 -6.22 8.49
N ASN A 199 -22.17 -6.80 9.54
CA ASN A 199 -21.81 -6.06 10.74
C ASN A 199 -20.46 -5.36 10.55
N ARG A 200 -20.52 -4.09 10.21
CA ARG A 200 -19.36 -3.25 9.89
C ARG A 200 -18.55 -2.92 11.13
N LYS A 201 -17.24 -2.86 10.97
CA LYS A 201 -16.28 -2.57 12.04
C LYS A 201 -15.50 -1.31 11.72
N ASN A 202 -15.14 -0.59 12.75
CA ASN A 202 -14.21 0.54 12.70
C ASN A 202 -12.83 0.21 13.32
N THR A 203 -12.67 -0.99 13.84
CA THR A 203 -11.44 -1.45 14.50
C THR A 203 -10.25 -1.38 13.55
N ILE A 204 -9.14 -0.85 14.03
CA ILE A 204 -7.84 -0.90 13.38
C ILE A 204 -6.94 -1.81 14.22
N ASP A 205 -6.44 -2.87 13.61
CA ASP A 205 -5.42 -3.74 14.19
C ASP A 205 -4.05 -3.48 13.57
N TYR A 206 -2.97 -3.84 14.24
CA TYR A 206 -1.64 -3.84 13.64
C TYR A 206 -0.78 -5.03 14.06
N VAL A 207 0.19 -5.34 13.23
CA VAL A 207 1.27 -6.30 13.49
C VAL A 207 2.62 -5.67 13.20
N THR A 208 3.69 -6.22 13.79
CA THR A 208 5.07 -5.92 13.42
C THR A 208 5.49 -6.88 12.29
N ILE A 209 5.75 -6.37 11.08
CA ILE A 209 5.92 -7.17 9.85
C ILE A 209 6.99 -8.26 9.99
N GLN A 210 8.10 -7.98 10.67
CA GLN A 210 9.23 -8.92 10.78
C GLN A 210 9.09 -9.92 11.93
N SER A 211 8.05 -9.82 12.78
CA SER A 211 7.82 -10.71 13.92
C SER A 211 6.44 -11.34 13.82
N THR A 212 6.39 -12.65 13.57
CA THR A 212 5.12 -13.40 13.54
C THR A 212 4.42 -13.33 14.89
N GLY A 213 3.10 -13.26 14.87
CA GLY A 213 2.26 -13.19 16.06
C GLY A 213 0.93 -12.51 15.77
N ASN A 214 0.04 -12.56 16.74
CA ASN A 214 -1.28 -11.98 16.62
C ASN A 214 -1.23 -10.45 16.58
N ALA A 215 -2.19 -9.87 15.87
CA ALA A 215 -2.39 -8.44 15.86
C ALA A 215 -2.85 -7.92 17.22
N VAL A 216 -2.51 -6.68 17.49
CA VAL A 216 -2.99 -5.95 18.66
C VAL A 216 -3.78 -4.73 18.20
N ASP A 217 -4.63 -4.25 19.09
CA ASP A 217 -5.44 -3.06 18.84
C ASP A 217 -4.56 -1.84 18.57
N PHE A 218 -4.89 -1.12 17.52
CA PHE A 218 -4.27 0.15 17.15
C PHE A 218 -5.14 1.34 17.56
N GLY A 219 -6.45 1.20 17.42
CA GLY A 219 -7.48 2.22 17.61
C GLY A 219 -8.65 2.01 16.65
N ASP A 220 -9.43 3.05 16.43
CA ASP A 220 -10.65 2.98 15.62
C ASP A 220 -10.66 4.01 14.49
N GLU A 221 -11.33 3.66 13.38
CA GLU A 221 -11.75 4.61 12.35
C GLU A 221 -12.88 5.51 12.85
N LEU A 222 -13.00 6.71 12.31
CA LEU A 222 -14.13 7.60 12.57
C LEU A 222 -15.45 7.01 12.06
N SER A 223 -15.39 6.21 10.99
CA SER A 223 -16.57 5.67 10.32
C SER A 223 -16.53 4.14 10.21
N THR A 224 -17.72 3.51 10.27
CA THR A 224 -17.89 2.08 10.07
C THR A 224 -18.15 1.78 8.58
N VAL A 225 -17.12 1.80 7.76
CA VAL A 225 -17.19 1.55 6.31
C VAL A 225 -16.22 0.45 5.90
N TYR A 226 -16.35 -0.08 4.70
CA TYR A 226 -15.44 -1.09 4.17
C TYR A 226 -15.10 -0.85 2.70
N THR A 227 -14.10 -1.55 2.17
CA THR A 227 -13.61 -1.42 0.78
C THR A 227 -13.17 0.00 0.42
N ARG A 228 -12.37 0.60 1.27
CA ARG A 228 -11.76 1.92 1.06
C ARG A 228 -10.58 1.85 0.10
N GLY A 229 -10.21 2.98 -0.48
CA GLY A 229 -8.87 3.16 -1.06
C GLY A 229 -7.88 3.44 0.08
N VAL A 230 -6.70 2.82 0.05
CA VAL A 230 -5.67 3.07 1.07
C VAL A 230 -4.35 3.44 0.45
N ALA A 231 -3.70 4.43 1.03
CA ALA A 231 -2.35 4.83 0.67
C ALA A 231 -1.55 5.15 1.94
N CYS A 232 -0.25 4.95 1.91
CA CYS A 232 0.58 5.17 3.09
C CYS A 232 1.96 5.69 2.74
N ASN A 233 2.52 6.42 3.69
CA ASN A 233 3.94 6.76 3.74
C ASN A 233 4.53 6.30 5.08
N PRO A 234 5.82 6.53 5.39
CA PRO A 234 6.40 6.06 6.65
C PRO A 234 5.69 6.54 7.92
N VAL A 235 4.93 7.63 7.85
CA VAL A 235 4.31 8.28 9.00
C VAL A 235 2.79 8.15 9.01
N ARG A 236 2.12 8.33 7.86
CA ARG A 236 0.66 8.39 7.75
C ARG A 236 0.10 7.28 6.89
N GLY A 237 -0.98 6.66 7.36
CA GLY A 237 -1.88 5.84 6.56
C GLY A 237 -3.17 6.61 6.29
N LEU A 238 -3.57 6.73 5.03
CA LEU A 238 -4.80 7.37 4.59
C LEU A 238 -5.81 6.33 4.14
N LEU A 239 -7.07 6.52 4.56
CA LEU A 239 -8.20 5.68 4.21
C LEU A 239 -9.27 6.56 3.56
N ALA A 240 -9.61 6.30 2.30
CA ALA A 240 -10.42 7.18 1.49
C ALA A 240 -11.69 6.50 0.96
N GLY A 241 -12.84 7.16 1.07
CA GLY A 241 -14.13 6.66 0.63
C GLY A 241 -14.61 5.46 1.43
N GLY A 242 -15.27 4.52 0.76
CA GLY A 242 -15.76 3.26 1.36
C GLY A 242 -17.25 3.06 1.18
N TYR A 243 -17.70 1.81 1.39
CA TYR A 243 -19.12 1.48 1.33
C TYR A 243 -19.80 1.76 2.68
N GLY A 244 -20.64 2.73 2.68
CA GLY A 244 -21.41 3.15 3.86
C GLY A 244 -21.72 4.64 3.81
N THR A 245 -22.99 5.01 3.73
CA THR A 245 -23.43 6.41 3.78
C THR A 245 -23.45 6.92 5.23
N PRO A 246 -23.15 8.21 5.47
CA PRO A 246 -22.95 9.29 4.51
C PRO A 246 -21.49 9.53 4.07
N ASN A 247 -20.53 8.72 4.53
CA ASN A 247 -19.08 9.04 4.52
C ASN A 247 -18.31 8.48 3.31
N ASP A 248 -18.95 8.31 2.17
CA ASP A 248 -18.33 7.75 0.97
C ASP A 248 -17.26 8.66 0.30
N LYS A 249 -17.13 9.92 0.75
CA LYS A 249 -16.08 10.87 0.33
C LYS A 249 -14.99 11.07 1.37
N LEU A 250 -15.24 10.72 2.62
CA LEU A 250 -14.33 11.03 3.71
C LEU A 250 -12.95 10.40 3.49
N ILE A 251 -11.91 11.21 3.66
CA ILE A 251 -10.53 10.76 3.80
C ILE A 251 -10.18 10.89 5.28
N GLU A 252 -9.79 9.78 5.89
CA GLU A 252 -9.30 9.73 7.26
C GLU A 252 -7.81 9.38 7.24
N PHE A 253 -7.07 9.71 8.30
CA PHE A 253 -5.70 9.26 8.46
C PHE A 253 -5.39 8.81 9.88
N VAL A 254 -4.39 7.96 9.98
CA VAL A 254 -3.73 7.59 11.24
C VAL A 254 -2.24 7.90 11.17
N VAL A 255 -1.62 8.06 12.33
CA VAL A 255 -0.16 8.19 12.46
C VAL A 255 0.41 6.81 12.78
N ILE A 256 0.99 6.13 11.78
CA ILE A 256 1.38 4.71 11.87
C ILE A 256 2.39 4.40 13.01
N PRO A 257 3.42 5.23 13.28
CA PRO A 257 4.34 4.98 14.37
C PRO A 257 3.72 4.99 15.77
N THR A 258 2.60 5.67 15.95
CA THR A 258 1.85 5.74 17.21
C THR A 258 0.51 5.06 17.07
N THR A 259 0.00 4.46 18.16
CA THR A 259 -1.38 3.96 18.19
C THR A 259 -2.35 5.10 18.43
N GLY A 260 -3.60 4.94 18.00
CA GLY A 260 -4.68 5.91 18.21
C GLY A 260 -5.72 5.88 17.10
N ASN A 261 -6.83 6.54 17.34
CA ASN A 261 -7.93 6.60 16.39
C ASN A 261 -7.56 7.45 15.16
N SER A 262 -8.26 7.18 14.05
CA SER A 262 -8.15 8.01 12.88
C SER A 262 -8.73 9.42 13.13
N VAL A 263 -8.27 10.36 12.33
CA VAL A 263 -8.81 11.72 12.30
C VAL A 263 -9.10 12.12 10.86
N GLU A 264 -10.00 13.08 10.69
CA GLU A 264 -10.37 13.60 9.39
C GLU A 264 -9.14 14.24 8.69
N PHE A 265 -8.98 13.92 7.42
CA PHE A 265 -7.96 14.50 6.55
C PHE A 265 -8.56 15.51 5.57
N GLY A 266 -9.71 15.19 4.99
CA GLY A 266 -10.43 15.93 3.96
C GLY A 266 -11.39 15.03 3.21
N GLU A 267 -11.74 15.40 1.98
CA GLU A 267 -12.70 14.66 1.17
C GLU A 267 -12.19 14.35 -0.23
N LEU A 268 -12.65 13.24 -0.79
CA LEU A 268 -12.52 12.91 -2.21
C LEU A 268 -13.40 13.86 -3.05
N VAL A 269 -12.95 14.18 -4.25
CA VAL A 269 -13.79 14.86 -5.26
C VAL A 269 -15.00 13.99 -5.57
N ARG A 270 -14.78 12.69 -5.80
CA ARG A 270 -15.83 11.72 -6.05
C ARG A 270 -15.87 10.67 -4.95
N GLY A 271 -17.02 10.49 -4.32
CA GLY A 271 -17.25 9.44 -3.35
C GLY A 271 -17.29 8.05 -3.96
N GLY A 272 -17.32 7.03 -3.12
CA GLY A 272 -17.52 5.64 -3.53
C GLY A 272 -16.59 4.65 -2.85
N PHE A 273 -16.77 3.38 -3.18
CA PHE A 273 -16.03 2.26 -2.62
C PHE A 273 -15.29 1.45 -3.69
N GLY A 274 -14.44 0.53 -3.27
CA GLY A 274 -13.70 -0.33 -4.19
C GLY A 274 -12.62 0.41 -4.98
N ARG A 275 -12.10 1.50 -4.43
CA ARG A 275 -10.97 2.23 -5.00
C ARG A 275 -9.67 1.47 -4.75
N GLY A 276 -8.80 1.45 -5.73
CA GLY A 276 -7.41 1.09 -5.50
C GLY A 276 -6.66 2.28 -4.93
N GLY A 277 -5.72 2.03 -4.02
CA GLY A 277 -4.89 3.08 -3.46
C GLY A 277 -3.41 2.69 -3.49
N THR A 278 -2.55 3.68 -3.63
CA THR A 278 -1.09 3.55 -3.55
C THR A 278 -0.48 4.95 -3.46
N GLY A 279 0.82 5.06 -3.59
CA GLY A 279 1.43 6.38 -3.56
C GLY A 279 2.95 6.36 -3.60
N SER A 280 3.50 7.53 -3.33
CA SER A 280 4.91 7.78 -3.05
C SER A 280 5.04 8.27 -1.60
N PRO A 281 6.25 8.56 -1.09
CA PRO A 281 6.38 9.12 0.26
C PRO A 281 5.66 10.46 0.50
N ILE A 282 5.36 11.19 -0.56
CA ILE A 282 4.77 12.55 -0.48
C ILE A 282 3.35 12.66 -1.03
N THR A 283 2.94 11.74 -1.92
CA THR A 283 1.64 11.81 -2.62
C THR A 283 0.89 10.50 -2.49
N ALA A 284 -0.35 10.56 -2.02
CA ALA A 284 -1.31 9.46 -2.05
C ALA A 284 -2.18 9.56 -3.31
N LEU A 285 -2.51 8.42 -3.88
CA LEU A 285 -3.35 8.28 -5.06
C LEU A 285 -4.49 7.30 -4.80
N PHE A 286 -5.68 7.65 -5.26
CA PHE A 286 -6.88 6.82 -5.18
C PHE A 286 -7.50 6.71 -6.56
N SER A 287 -7.63 5.48 -7.07
CA SER A 287 -7.99 5.24 -8.47
C SER A 287 -9.25 4.38 -8.61
N GLY A 288 -10.08 4.68 -9.61
CA GLY A 288 -11.30 3.93 -9.91
C GLY A 288 -12.36 4.04 -8.83
N GLY A 289 -13.20 3.04 -8.70
CA GLY A 289 -14.23 2.93 -7.67
C GLY A 289 -15.60 2.55 -8.20
N THR A 290 -16.60 2.68 -7.34
CA THR A 290 -17.99 2.32 -7.62
C THR A 290 -18.54 3.01 -8.88
N GLY A 291 -19.32 2.26 -9.64
CA GLY A 291 -19.87 2.75 -10.91
C GLY A 291 -18.89 2.60 -12.09
N GLY A 292 -17.71 2.02 -11.83
CA GLY A 292 -16.71 1.84 -12.87
C GLY A 292 -16.20 3.18 -13.37
N THR A 293 -15.46 3.90 -12.52
CA THR A 293 -14.87 5.20 -12.90
C THR A 293 -13.43 5.06 -13.32
N THR A 294 -12.97 5.97 -14.14
CA THR A 294 -11.57 6.07 -14.57
C THR A 294 -10.76 6.99 -13.67
N ASP A 295 -11.41 7.81 -12.86
CA ASP A 295 -10.77 8.88 -12.09
C ASP A 295 -9.58 8.40 -11.26
N ILE A 296 -8.49 9.15 -11.31
CA ILE A 296 -7.37 9.08 -10.40
C ILE A 296 -7.33 10.40 -9.63
N GLU A 297 -7.44 10.32 -8.31
CA GLU A 297 -7.40 11.48 -7.42
C GLU A 297 -6.14 11.45 -6.57
N LYS A 298 -5.59 12.61 -6.25
CA LYS A 298 -4.39 12.74 -5.40
C LYS A 298 -4.59 13.64 -4.21
N VAL A 299 -3.85 13.35 -3.13
CA VAL A 299 -3.62 14.24 -2.00
C VAL A 299 -2.14 14.23 -1.60
N ALA A 300 -1.67 15.31 -1.00
CA ALA A 300 -0.32 15.35 -0.40
C ALA A 300 -0.40 14.83 1.04
N PHE A 301 0.45 13.88 1.44
CA PHE A 301 0.45 13.36 2.81
C PHE A 301 0.72 14.40 3.88
N ALA A 302 1.49 15.44 3.57
CA ALA A 302 1.94 16.41 4.55
C ALA A 302 0.87 17.39 5.01
N THR A 303 -0.07 17.74 4.14
CA THR A 303 -1.08 18.79 4.38
C THR A 303 -2.48 18.21 4.34
N LEU A 304 -3.30 18.56 5.34
CA LEU A 304 -4.72 18.22 5.33
C LEU A 304 -5.43 18.95 4.18
N GLY A 305 -6.45 18.32 3.63
CA GLY A 305 -7.28 18.93 2.58
C GLY A 305 -7.90 17.88 1.65
N ASN A 306 -8.72 18.38 0.75
CA ASN A 306 -9.44 17.55 -0.20
C ASN A 306 -8.52 17.03 -1.31
N SER A 307 -8.93 15.92 -1.93
CA SER A 307 -8.28 15.44 -3.13
C SER A 307 -8.47 16.40 -4.30
N VAL A 308 -7.58 16.27 -5.25
CA VAL A 308 -7.72 16.94 -6.54
C VAL A 308 -7.60 15.90 -7.65
N ASP A 309 -8.18 16.19 -8.79
CA ASP A 309 -8.04 15.39 -9.99
C ASP A 309 -6.55 15.26 -10.38
N PHE A 310 -6.16 14.05 -10.77
CA PHE A 310 -4.79 13.76 -11.19
C PHE A 310 -4.73 13.27 -12.64
N GLY A 311 -5.77 12.58 -13.12
CA GLY A 311 -5.87 11.98 -14.44
C GLY A 311 -6.79 10.78 -14.43
N ASP A 312 -6.69 9.94 -15.46
CA ASP A 312 -7.60 8.83 -15.69
C ASP A 312 -6.89 7.49 -15.89
N LEU A 313 -7.52 6.41 -15.43
CA LEU A 313 -7.24 5.06 -15.90
C LEU A 313 -7.67 4.92 -17.37
N VAL A 314 -7.05 3.99 -18.10
CA VAL A 314 -7.47 3.68 -19.48
C VAL A 314 -8.90 3.13 -19.53
N GLU A 315 -9.23 2.31 -18.54
CA GLU A 315 -10.57 1.73 -18.40
C GLU A 315 -11.06 1.85 -16.96
N ALA A 316 -12.36 1.95 -16.86
CA ALA A 316 -13.06 2.01 -15.58
C ALA A 316 -12.81 0.77 -14.72
N ALA A 317 -12.50 0.98 -13.45
CA ALA A 317 -12.12 -0.07 -12.53
C ALA A 317 -12.86 0.02 -11.20
N THR A 318 -13.31 -1.13 -10.73
CA THR A 318 -13.74 -1.32 -9.34
C THR A 318 -12.95 -2.48 -8.73
N TYR A 319 -12.45 -2.30 -7.51
CA TYR A 319 -11.61 -3.28 -6.82
C TYR A 319 -10.27 -3.60 -7.50
N GLY A 320 -9.73 -2.67 -8.24
CA GLY A 320 -8.36 -2.74 -8.74
C GLY A 320 -7.34 -2.61 -7.60
N ARG A 321 -6.08 -2.91 -7.90
CA ARG A 321 -4.99 -2.96 -6.92
C ARG A 321 -3.87 -2.06 -7.35
N GLY A 322 -3.52 -1.10 -6.52
CA GLY A 322 -2.38 -0.21 -6.75
C GLY A 322 -1.11 -0.77 -6.12
N MET A 323 -0.02 -0.70 -6.87
CA MET A 323 1.33 -1.05 -6.42
C MET A 323 2.30 0.05 -6.83
N SER A 324 3.26 0.37 -5.98
CA SER A 324 4.27 1.37 -6.30
C SER A 324 5.61 0.97 -5.67
N PRO A 325 6.71 0.99 -6.41
CA PRO A 325 8.05 0.75 -5.85
C PRO A 325 8.49 1.82 -4.83
N ALA A 326 7.67 2.83 -4.60
CA ALA A 326 7.93 3.93 -3.66
C ALA A 326 6.87 4.07 -2.55
N HIS A 327 5.98 3.10 -2.34
CA HIS A 327 4.99 3.20 -1.27
C HIS A 327 5.61 3.16 0.14
N GLY A 328 4.84 3.54 1.16
CA GLY A 328 5.32 3.73 2.54
C GLY A 328 5.93 2.51 3.22
N GLY A 329 5.65 1.29 2.76
CA GLY A 329 6.27 0.06 3.25
C GLY A 329 7.69 -0.18 2.75
N LEU A 330 8.16 0.60 1.78
CA LEU A 330 9.45 0.42 1.13
C LEU A 330 10.47 1.52 1.44
N THR A 331 10.04 2.59 2.08
CA THR A 331 10.86 3.79 2.36
C THR A 331 11.11 4.03 3.83
#